data_53f82cddf7765f72a3378f9d5cef67e4
#
_entry.id   53f82cddf7765f72a3378f9d5cef67e4
#
_cell.length_a   1.000
_cell.length_b   1.000
_cell.length_c   1.000
_cell.angle_alpha   90.00
_cell.angle_beta   90.00
_cell.angle_gamma   90.00
#
_symmetry.space_group_name_H-M   'P 1'
#
loop_
_entity.id
_entity.type
_entity.pdbx_description
1 polymer ?
#
loop_
_entity_poly.entity_id
_entity_poly.type
_entity_poly.pdbx_seq_one_letter_code
_entity_poly.pdbx_strand_id
1 'polypeptide(L)'
;MNVFLYLCSAKKSTNIPTLTRMQNYNKKSERPNFSLQNLFNDLKLVVKSSLIKDNRCKIHVHGRRKTAICPHCKKRSHSVHSHYIRTLHDLPILNYQTVIVLHARRFRCCNPNCSAKTFAESPCDEIKRYKRNTQRLMQKFVSIAASVSTLEAEKIFSQYDQKISDTTILRYLHQVQVPKCEEIQKVGVDDWAYRKGILYGTIIIDLETGRFVGLLDGREKEPLLEWLKEHLLVNTVSRDRATAFSVAVEEASPFIMQIADRFHLVKNMSDCLVKTLQDMHFDYQCVIREMRMNDYKKLHPNKTDPEELDLYYDRVYYDYFVNKLNLTQICKQLQQEGMRFTQKEFCDKYRYLKQLRNKVRLKNGVKPPAPILPMYTPTVLAILVERHIHGKTITECAQRLIDKLIKYKWFKELYNATKGFFAFIRERDSAILGEWIKQYLHSSLSGLRTLAKGLEMDIDAVSNALNHNFSNGIVEGYVNKLKALKRTMYGRASVKLLEIKMYLTEKHCTKFE
;
A
#
# COMPACT_ATOMS: atom_id res chain seq x y z
N MET A 1 6.13 0.61 14.37
CA MET A 1 5.18 0.03 15.33
C MET A 1 4.78 1.14 16.30
N ASN A 2 3.50 1.39 16.48
CA ASN A 2 2.83 2.46 17.24
C ASN A 2 2.58 3.78 16.50
N VAL A 3 1.54 3.73 15.64
CA VAL A 3 0.61 4.84 15.42
C VAL A 3 -0.78 4.21 15.30
N PHE A 4 -1.36 3.87 16.44
CA PHE A 4 -2.79 3.58 16.60
C PHE A 4 -3.13 3.82 18.07
N LEU A 5 -3.53 5.04 18.40
CA LEU A 5 -4.32 5.39 19.59
C LEU A 5 -4.55 6.91 19.59
N TYR A 6 -5.50 7.36 18.78
CA TYR A 6 -6.24 8.60 19.04
C TYR A 6 -7.57 8.47 18.27
N LEU A 7 -8.60 8.11 18.99
CA LEU A 7 -10.01 8.43 18.78
C LEU A 7 -10.86 7.48 19.62
N CYS A 8 -11.08 7.82 20.88
CA CYS A 8 -12.27 7.46 21.65
C CYS A 8 -12.29 8.26 22.96
N SER A 9 -12.78 9.50 22.85
CA SER A 9 -13.37 10.19 24.00
C SER A 9 -14.59 10.97 23.52
N ALA A 10 -15.72 10.28 23.40
CA ALA A 10 -17.03 10.90 23.30
C ALA A 10 -17.83 10.50 24.54
N LYS A 11 -18.20 11.52 25.26
CA LYS A 11 -18.94 11.50 26.52
C LYS A 11 -20.24 10.68 26.42
N LYS A 12 -20.45 9.82 27.42
CA LYS A 12 -21.75 9.26 27.76
C LYS A 12 -22.72 10.40 28.10
N SER A 13 -23.79 10.53 27.33
CA SER A 13 -25.04 11.11 27.81
C SER A 13 -26.09 10.01 27.79
N THR A 14 -26.43 9.56 28.96
CA THR A 14 -27.55 8.70 29.30
C THR A 14 -28.85 9.47 29.07
N ASN A 15 -29.64 9.06 28.09
CA ASN A 15 -31.09 9.28 28.12
C ASN A 15 -31.76 8.06 27.47
N ILE A 16 -32.21 7.16 28.33
CA ILE A 16 -33.15 6.08 28.02
C ILE A 16 -34.55 6.70 28.07
N PRO A 17 -35.33 6.77 26.98
CA PRO A 17 -36.74 7.09 27.08
C PRO A 17 -37.49 5.83 27.49
N THR A 18 -38.19 5.94 28.59
CA THR A 18 -39.16 5.04 29.15
C THR A 18 -40.22 4.62 28.11
N LEU A 19 -40.41 3.32 28.01
CA LEU A 19 -41.55 2.64 27.35
C LEU A 19 -42.87 3.13 27.96
N THR A 20 -43.59 3.98 27.26
CA THR A 20 -45.02 4.15 27.54
C THR A 20 -45.77 4.60 26.27
N ARG A 21 -46.73 3.78 25.88
CA ARG A 21 -47.79 3.88 24.85
C ARG A 21 -47.54 3.07 23.61
N MET A 22 -47.93 1.80 23.70
CA MET A 22 -48.48 1.08 22.54
C MET A 22 -49.79 1.74 22.13
N GLN A 23 -49.77 2.59 21.12
CA GLN A 23 -50.97 2.97 20.39
C GLN A 23 -51.27 1.90 19.36
N ASN A 24 -52.47 1.36 19.41
CA ASN A 24 -53.08 0.44 18.46
C ASN A 24 -52.96 0.99 17.02
N TYR A 25 -51.97 0.52 16.27
CA TYR A 25 -51.96 0.64 14.81
C TYR A 25 -52.74 -0.54 14.19
N ASN A 26 -54.06 -0.48 14.21
CA ASN A 26 -54.90 -1.24 13.30
C ASN A 26 -54.89 -0.56 11.91
N LYS A 27 -53.70 -0.53 11.24
CA LYS A 27 -53.62 -0.48 9.79
C LYS A 27 -53.50 -1.93 9.33
N LYS A 28 -54.46 -2.39 8.51
CA LYS A 28 -54.29 -3.58 7.67
C LYS A 28 -52.96 -3.43 6.93
N SER A 29 -51.83 -3.87 7.54
CA SER A 29 -50.60 -4.06 6.84
C SER A 29 -50.86 -5.23 5.89
N GLU A 30 -51.00 -4.96 4.61
CA GLU A 30 -50.71 -5.95 3.59
C GLU A 30 -49.35 -6.51 3.93
N ARG A 31 -49.30 -7.68 4.55
CA ARG A 31 -48.07 -8.43 4.73
C ARG A 31 -47.56 -8.65 3.31
N PRO A 32 -46.40 -8.13 2.92
CA PRO A 32 -45.88 -8.43 1.60
C PRO A 32 -45.80 -9.94 1.50
N ASN A 33 -46.62 -10.56 0.66
CA ASN A 33 -46.61 -12.00 0.40
C ASN A 33 -45.23 -12.29 -0.27
N PHE A 34 -44.23 -12.55 0.56
CA PHE A 34 -42.92 -12.99 0.07
C PHE A 34 -43.12 -14.38 -0.52
N SER A 35 -43.15 -14.44 -1.84
CA SER A 35 -43.10 -15.71 -2.56
C SER A 35 -41.74 -15.93 -3.15
N LEU A 36 -41.31 -17.19 -3.25
CA LEU A 36 -40.05 -17.55 -3.90
C LEU A 36 -39.99 -17.02 -5.35
N GLN A 37 -41.18 -16.85 -6.01
CA GLN A 37 -41.28 -16.24 -7.33
C GLN A 37 -40.71 -14.82 -7.39
N ASN A 38 -40.83 -14.04 -6.29
CA ASN A 38 -40.33 -12.67 -6.27
C ASN A 38 -38.83 -12.60 -6.46
N LEU A 39 -38.06 -13.60 -5.97
CA LEU A 39 -36.59 -13.72 -6.17
C LEU A 39 -36.20 -14.01 -7.62
N PHE A 40 -37.13 -14.45 -8.47
CA PHE A 40 -36.88 -14.85 -9.85
C PHE A 40 -37.59 -13.98 -10.89
N ASN A 41 -38.34 -12.95 -10.47
CA ASN A 41 -39.07 -12.06 -11.38
C ASN A 41 -38.13 -11.30 -12.31
N ASP A 42 -37.05 -10.73 -11.78
CA ASP A 42 -36.02 -10.00 -12.55
C ASP A 42 -35.30 -10.91 -13.54
N LEU A 43 -35.19 -12.20 -13.22
CA LEU A 43 -34.59 -13.20 -14.07
C LEU A 43 -35.48 -13.66 -15.21
N LYS A 44 -36.72 -13.13 -15.32
CA LYS A 44 -37.71 -13.54 -16.33
C LYS A 44 -38.01 -15.06 -16.31
N LEU A 45 -37.91 -15.66 -15.12
CA LEU A 45 -38.19 -17.06 -14.86
C LEU A 45 -39.52 -17.20 -14.11
N VAL A 46 -40.17 -18.34 -14.29
CA VAL A 46 -41.35 -18.73 -13.54
C VAL A 46 -41.01 -19.95 -12.70
N VAL A 47 -41.23 -19.84 -11.39
CA VAL A 47 -41.04 -20.93 -10.44
C VAL A 47 -42.23 -21.89 -10.53
N LYS A 48 -41.95 -23.17 -10.77
CA LYS A 48 -42.94 -24.25 -10.78
C LYS A 48 -43.12 -24.89 -9.41
N SER A 49 -42.02 -25.23 -8.79
CA SER A 49 -41.97 -25.88 -7.48
C SER A 49 -40.60 -25.68 -6.84
N SER A 50 -40.53 -25.88 -5.53
CA SER A 50 -39.30 -25.93 -4.78
C SER A 50 -39.29 -27.09 -3.80
N LEU A 51 -38.11 -27.64 -3.54
CA LEU A 51 -37.93 -28.73 -2.59
C LEU A 51 -36.62 -28.46 -1.80
N ILE A 52 -36.74 -28.50 -0.49
CA ILE A 52 -35.58 -28.46 0.41
C ILE A 52 -35.30 -29.86 0.91
N LYS A 53 -34.15 -30.40 0.60
CA LYS A 53 -33.69 -31.71 1.07
C LYS A 53 -32.15 -31.72 1.13
N ASP A 54 -31.57 -32.36 2.13
CA ASP A 54 -30.12 -32.58 2.28
C ASP A 54 -29.30 -31.28 2.13
N ASN A 55 -29.66 -30.25 2.87
CA ASN A 55 -29.06 -28.90 2.83
C ASN A 55 -29.09 -28.21 1.44
N ARG A 56 -29.99 -28.66 0.53
CA ARG A 56 -30.15 -28.12 -0.82
C ARG A 56 -31.55 -27.64 -1.06
N CYS A 57 -31.67 -26.43 -1.61
CA CYS A 57 -32.93 -25.88 -2.12
C CYS A 57 -32.95 -26.06 -3.66
N LYS A 58 -33.69 -27.09 -4.14
CA LYS A 58 -33.93 -27.31 -5.57
C LYS A 58 -35.14 -26.53 -6.01
N ILE A 59 -34.97 -25.66 -7.01
CA ILE A 59 -36.01 -24.77 -7.53
C ILE A 59 -36.25 -25.08 -9.01
N HIS A 60 -37.40 -25.62 -9.33
CA HIS A 60 -37.79 -25.93 -10.70
C HIS A 60 -38.36 -24.67 -11.37
N VAL A 61 -37.73 -24.25 -12.47
CA VAL A 61 -38.08 -23.02 -13.19
C VAL A 61 -38.19 -23.26 -14.68
N HIS A 62 -38.93 -22.37 -15.39
CA HIS A 62 -38.92 -22.27 -16.84
C HIS A 62 -38.89 -20.80 -17.30
N GLY A 63 -38.48 -20.57 -18.53
CA GLY A 63 -38.50 -19.22 -19.10
C GLY A 63 -39.92 -18.67 -19.27
N ARG A 64 -40.15 -17.41 -18.85
CA ARG A 64 -41.47 -16.73 -18.95
C ARG A 64 -41.91 -16.52 -20.42
N ARG A 65 -40.95 -16.26 -21.33
CA ARG A 65 -41.24 -15.97 -22.74
C ARG A 65 -41.69 -17.24 -23.47
N LYS A 66 -42.74 -17.15 -24.32
CA LYS A 66 -43.20 -18.27 -25.19
C LYS A 66 -42.32 -18.43 -26.44
N THR A 67 -41.49 -17.47 -26.75
CA THR A 67 -40.64 -17.40 -27.97
C THR A 67 -39.18 -17.30 -27.62
N ALA A 68 -38.30 -17.67 -28.56
CA ALA A 68 -36.84 -17.49 -28.42
C ALA A 68 -36.23 -16.92 -29.70
N ILE A 69 -35.10 -16.21 -29.56
CA ILE A 69 -34.36 -15.61 -30.67
C ILE A 69 -33.26 -16.54 -31.09
N CYS A 70 -33.15 -16.84 -32.39
CA CYS A 70 -32.08 -17.63 -32.92
C CYS A 70 -30.74 -16.88 -32.75
N PRO A 71 -29.70 -17.49 -32.14
CA PRO A 71 -28.42 -16.83 -31.93
C PRO A 71 -27.65 -16.54 -33.23
N HIS A 72 -27.91 -17.29 -34.30
CA HIS A 72 -27.24 -17.16 -35.57
C HIS A 72 -27.86 -16.06 -36.45
N CYS A 73 -29.15 -16.19 -36.75
CA CYS A 73 -29.82 -15.25 -37.67
C CYS A 73 -30.65 -14.17 -36.99
N LYS A 74 -30.69 -14.12 -35.66
CA LYS A 74 -31.45 -13.17 -34.85
C LYS A 74 -32.99 -13.17 -35.03
N LYS A 75 -33.53 -14.06 -35.90
CA LYS A 75 -34.98 -14.17 -36.09
C LYS A 75 -35.63 -14.87 -34.89
N ARG A 76 -36.85 -14.43 -34.57
CA ARG A 76 -37.68 -14.97 -33.47
C ARG A 76 -38.39 -16.23 -33.90
N SER A 77 -38.39 -17.26 -33.08
CA SER A 77 -39.14 -18.50 -33.33
C SER A 77 -40.13 -18.79 -32.20
N HIS A 78 -41.26 -19.34 -32.59
CA HIS A 78 -42.34 -19.86 -31.74
C HIS A 78 -42.36 -21.39 -31.73
N SER A 79 -41.70 -22.06 -32.67
CA SER A 79 -41.76 -23.51 -32.87
C SER A 79 -40.83 -24.22 -31.89
N VAL A 80 -41.37 -24.83 -30.86
CA VAL A 80 -40.60 -25.67 -29.92
C VAL A 80 -40.30 -27.00 -30.58
N HIS A 81 -39.04 -27.38 -30.59
CA HIS A 81 -38.59 -28.68 -31.11
C HIS A 81 -38.59 -29.75 -30.01
N SER A 82 -38.03 -29.44 -28.83
CA SER A 82 -37.92 -30.41 -27.71
C SER A 82 -37.69 -29.70 -26.40
N HIS A 83 -37.81 -30.46 -25.31
CA HIS A 83 -37.56 -30.02 -23.95
C HIS A 83 -36.37 -30.79 -23.38
N TYR A 84 -35.62 -30.16 -22.48
CA TYR A 84 -34.55 -30.78 -21.74
C TYR A 84 -34.36 -30.08 -20.40
N ILE A 85 -33.66 -30.75 -19.47
CA ILE A 85 -33.42 -30.22 -18.15
C ILE A 85 -31.96 -29.78 -18.05
N ARG A 86 -31.71 -28.60 -17.49
CA ARG A 86 -30.42 -28.11 -17.09
C ARG A 86 -30.37 -27.83 -15.61
N THR A 87 -29.29 -28.24 -14.96
CA THR A 87 -29.06 -27.95 -13.56
C THR A 87 -27.99 -26.87 -13.46
N LEU A 88 -28.26 -25.83 -12.67
CA LEU A 88 -27.36 -24.72 -12.42
C LEU A 88 -27.26 -24.47 -10.93
N HIS A 89 -26.11 -24.06 -10.46
CA HIS A 89 -25.92 -23.55 -9.11
C HIS A 89 -26.15 -22.03 -9.10
N ASP A 90 -26.73 -21.55 -7.98
CA ASP A 90 -27.04 -20.14 -7.78
C ASP A 90 -26.59 -19.69 -6.38
N LEU A 91 -26.74 -18.40 -6.10
CA LEU A 91 -26.45 -17.86 -4.76
C LEU A 91 -27.25 -18.63 -3.71
N PRO A 92 -26.67 -18.95 -2.55
CA PRO A 92 -27.37 -19.65 -1.48
C PRO A 92 -28.58 -18.82 -1.00
N ILE A 93 -29.67 -19.51 -0.70
CA ILE A 93 -30.83 -18.93 -0.04
C ILE A 93 -30.75 -19.34 1.42
N LEU A 94 -30.59 -18.38 2.32
CA LEU A 94 -30.23 -18.64 3.72
C LEU A 94 -28.95 -19.51 3.77
N ASN A 95 -28.98 -20.63 4.45
CA ASN A 95 -27.86 -21.57 4.53
C ASN A 95 -27.99 -22.76 3.55
N TYR A 96 -28.97 -22.72 2.62
CA TYR A 96 -29.16 -23.82 1.67
C TYR A 96 -28.44 -23.57 0.36
N GLN A 97 -27.71 -24.56 -0.14
CA GLN A 97 -27.19 -24.56 -1.50
C GLN A 97 -28.36 -24.48 -2.50
N THR A 98 -28.39 -23.43 -3.29
CA THR A 98 -29.45 -23.24 -4.30
C THR A 98 -29.09 -23.93 -5.60
N VAL A 99 -29.99 -24.82 -6.04
CA VAL A 99 -29.88 -25.55 -7.30
C VAL A 99 -31.11 -25.22 -8.17
N ILE A 100 -30.88 -24.52 -9.26
CA ILE A 100 -31.91 -24.22 -10.26
C ILE A 100 -32.02 -25.39 -11.21
N VAL A 101 -33.21 -26.00 -11.29
CA VAL A 101 -33.55 -27.01 -12.28
C VAL A 101 -34.36 -26.33 -13.38
N LEU A 102 -33.67 -25.92 -14.44
CA LEU A 102 -34.26 -25.22 -15.57
C LEU A 102 -34.89 -26.21 -16.55
N HIS A 103 -36.21 -26.14 -16.72
CA HIS A 103 -36.92 -26.81 -17.79
C HIS A 103 -36.80 -25.99 -19.07
N ALA A 104 -35.74 -26.24 -19.82
CA ALA A 104 -35.36 -25.51 -21.00
C ALA A 104 -35.98 -26.09 -22.27
N ARG A 105 -36.25 -25.22 -23.25
CA ARG A 105 -36.79 -25.58 -24.56
C ARG A 105 -35.73 -25.44 -25.65
N ARG A 106 -35.80 -26.30 -26.65
CA ARG A 106 -35.07 -26.17 -27.90
C ARG A 106 -36.08 -25.76 -28.98
N PHE A 107 -35.73 -24.73 -29.73
CA PHE A 107 -36.60 -24.17 -30.79
C PHE A 107 -36.05 -24.53 -32.16
N ARG A 108 -36.94 -24.65 -33.15
CA ARG A 108 -36.56 -24.71 -34.58
C ARG A 108 -36.34 -23.30 -35.10
N CYS A 109 -35.32 -23.10 -35.92
CA CYS A 109 -35.13 -21.83 -36.60
C CYS A 109 -36.14 -21.67 -37.72
N CYS A 110 -36.84 -20.54 -37.75
CA CYS A 110 -37.83 -20.24 -38.80
C CYS A 110 -37.21 -19.72 -40.10
N ASN A 111 -35.89 -19.47 -40.11
CA ASN A 111 -35.20 -18.98 -41.29
C ASN A 111 -34.61 -20.18 -42.09
N PRO A 112 -35.14 -20.48 -43.27
CA PRO A 112 -34.66 -21.61 -44.08
C PRO A 112 -33.15 -21.48 -44.48
N ASN A 113 -32.67 -20.24 -44.60
CA ASN A 113 -31.30 -19.93 -44.97
C ASN A 113 -30.34 -19.85 -43.75
N CYS A 114 -30.79 -20.22 -42.57
CA CYS A 114 -29.96 -20.23 -41.40
C CYS A 114 -29.21 -21.56 -41.26
N SER A 115 -27.92 -21.49 -40.94
CA SER A 115 -27.08 -22.68 -40.70
C SER A 115 -27.55 -23.49 -39.50
N ALA A 116 -28.20 -22.85 -38.51
CA ALA A 116 -28.73 -23.52 -37.34
C ALA A 116 -30.18 -23.97 -37.58
N LYS A 117 -30.44 -25.27 -37.70
CA LYS A 117 -31.79 -25.83 -37.78
C LYS A 117 -32.54 -25.75 -36.47
N THR A 118 -31.84 -25.93 -35.33
CA THR A 118 -32.40 -25.84 -34.00
C THR A 118 -31.44 -25.09 -33.06
N PHE A 119 -31.98 -24.44 -32.01
CA PHE A 119 -31.20 -23.74 -31.03
C PHE A 119 -31.87 -23.83 -29.64
N ALA A 120 -31.03 -23.82 -28.60
CA ALA A 120 -31.49 -23.77 -27.22
C ALA A 120 -31.95 -22.35 -26.82
N GLU A 121 -33.03 -22.22 -26.05
CA GLU A 121 -33.39 -20.94 -25.47
C GLU A 121 -32.35 -20.42 -24.47
N SER A 122 -32.26 -19.09 -24.36
CA SER A 122 -31.58 -18.40 -23.28
C SER A 122 -32.62 -17.53 -22.59
N PRO A 123 -33.22 -17.98 -21.46
CA PRO A 123 -34.37 -17.32 -20.87
C PRO A 123 -34.02 -15.93 -20.31
N CYS A 124 -32.80 -15.74 -19.85
CA CYS A 124 -32.27 -14.47 -19.32
C CYS A 124 -30.73 -14.43 -19.42
N ASP A 125 -30.15 -13.25 -19.16
CA ASP A 125 -28.71 -13.03 -19.22
C ASP A 125 -27.95 -13.71 -18.08
N GLU A 126 -28.60 -13.97 -16.96
CA GLU A 126 -28.05 -14.70 -15.81
C GLU A 126 -27.73 -16.17 -16.13
N ILE A 127 -28.39 -16.75 -17.13
CA ILE A 127 -28.21 -18.15 -17.53
C ILE A 127 -27.49 -18.22 -18.87
N LYS A 128 -26.18 -18.18 -18.82
CA LYS A 128 -25.35 -18.31 -20.03
C LYS A 128 -25.34 -19.75 -20.57
N ARG A 129 -25.16 -19.91 -21.87
CA ARG A 129 -25.04 -21.23 -22.51
C ARG A 129 -23.84 -22.01 -21.97
N TYR A 130 -24.01 -23.30 -21.81
CA TYR A 130 -22.96 -24.24 -21.36
C TYR A 130 -22.36 -23.94 -19.96
N LYS A 131 -22.85 -22.93 -19.23
CA LYS A 131 -22.39 -22.66 -17.87
C LYS A 131 -23.23 -23.45 -16.86
N ARG A 132 -22.60 -23.89 -15.76
CA ARG A 132 -23.25 -24.61 -14.64
C ARG A 132 -23.58 -23.70 -13.47
N ASN A 133 -23.10 -22.49 -13.48
CA ASN A 133 -23.34 -21.46 -12.46
C ASN A 133 -24.10 -20.30 -13.12
N THR A 134 -24.97 -19.63 -12.35
CA THR A 134 -25.57 -18.36 -12.75
C THR A 134 -24.51 -17.27 -12.84
N GLN A 135 -24.78 -16.22 -13.62
CA GLN A 135 -23.84 -15.09 -13.76
C GLN A 135 -23.61 -14.41 -12.41
N ARG A 136 -24.67 -14.17 -11.62
CA ARG A 136 -24.58 -13.56 -10.28
C ARG A 136 -23.74 -14.39 -9.29
N LEU A 137 -23.82 -15.73 -9.34
CA LEU A 137 -22.96 -16.59 -8.52
C LEU A 137 -21.48 -16.49 -8.97
N MET A 138 -21.23 -16.49 -10.29
CA MET A 138 -19.89 -16.29 -10.83
C MET A 138 -19.31 -14.94 -10.43
N GLN A 139 -20.11 -13.86 -10.49
CA GLN A 139 -19.72 -12.53 -10.02
C GLN A 139 -19.35 -12.53 -8.54
N LYS A 140 -20.11 -13.25 -7.70
CA LYS A 140 -19.80 -13.37 -6.28
C LYS A 140 -18.49 -14.11 -6.03
N PHE A 141 -18.20 -15.17 -6.78
CA PHE A 141 -16.91 -15.86 -6.72
C PHE A 141 -15.75 -14.90 -7.02
N VAL A 142 -15.87 -14.15 -8.10
CA VAL A 142 -14.87 -13.18 -8.54
C VAL A 142 -14.71 -12.04 -7.52
N SER A 143 -15.80 -11.49 -7.01
CA SER A 143 -15.80 -10.40 -6.03
C SER A 143 -15.06 -10.77 -4.74
N ILE A 144 -15.28 -11.97 -4.19
CA ILE A 144 -14.57 -12.42 -2.99
C ILE A 144 -13.10 -12.72 -3.33
N ALA A 145 -12.85 -13.42 -4.42
CA ALA A 145 -11.50 -13.74 -4.87
C ALA A 145 -10.67 -12.52 -5.29
N ALA A 146 -11.29 -11.36 -5.52
CA ALA A 146 -10.56 -10.12 -5.75
C ALA A 146 -9.70 -9.73 -4.53
N SER A 147 -10.19 -9.95 -3.32
CA SER A 147 -9.55 -9.50 -2.07
C SER A 147 -8.69 -10.55 -1.38
N VAL A 148 -8.91 -11.85 -1.65
CA VAL A 148 -8.20 -12.98 -1.03
C VAL A 148 -7.56 -13.88 -2.08
N SER A 149 -6.75 -14.87 -1.68
CA SER A 149 -6.25 -15.90 -2.62
C SER A 149 -7.39 -16.78 -3.15
N THR A 150 -7.21 -17.39 -4.31
CA THR A 150 -8.21 -18.31 -4.88
C THR A 150 -8.45 -19.52 -3.99
N LEU A 151 -7.39 -20.03 -3.34
CA LEU A 151 -7.47 -21.10 -2.34
C LEU A 151 -8.30 -20.69 -1.11
N GLU A 152 -8.11 -19.46 -0.63
CA GLU A 152 -8.90 -18.96 0.50
C GLU A 152 -10.36 -18.71 0.10
N ALA A 153 -10.59 -18.19 -1.11
CA ALA A 153 -11.94 -18.05 -1.66
C ALA A 153 -12.66 -19.41 -1.78
N GLU A 154 -11.98 -20.46 -2.23
CA GLU A 154 -12.51 -21.84 -2.24
C GLU A 154 -12.97 -22.29 -0.85
N LYS A 155 -12.14 -22.08 0.19
CA LYS A 155 -12.49 -22.39 1.58
C LYS A 155 -13.69 -21.59 2.08
N ILE A 156 -13.73 -20.29 1.78
CA ILE A 156 -14.87 -19.44 2.14
C ILE A 156 -16.15 -19.98 1.51
N PHE A 157 -16.12 -20.31 0.21
CA PHE A 157 -17.33 -20.84 -0.48
C PHE A 157 -17.72 -22.22 0.01
N SER A 158 -16.77 -23.07 0.42
CA SER A 158 -17.06 -24.37 0.99
C SER A 158 -17.89 -24.29 2.28
N GLN A 159 -17.73 -23.22 3.07
CA GLN A 159 -18.54 -22.96 4.28
C GLN A 159 -20.03 -22.71 3.96
N TYR A 160 -20.35 -22.33 2.72
CA TYR A 160 -21.71 -22.16 2.21
C TYR A 160 -22.14 -23.33 1.32
N ASP A 161 -21.53 -24.50 1.45
CA ASP A 161 -21.75 -25.68 0.62
C ASP A 161 -21.60 -25.44 -0.91
N GLN A 162 -20.91 -24.36 -1.30
CA GLN A 162 -20.61 -24.04 -2.70
C GLN A 162 -19.31 -24.71 -3.12
N LYS A 163 -19.42 -25.83 -3.84
CA LYS A 163 -18.25 -26.55 -4.36
C LYS A 163 -17.71 -25.89 -5.61
N ILE A 164 -16.63 -25.18 -5.49
CA ILE A 164 -15.87 -24.58 -6.59
C ILE A 164 -14.38 -24.73 -6.30
N SER A 165 -13.58 -25.12 -7.30
CA SER A 165 -12.13 -25.22 -7.13
C SER A 165 -11.45 -23.86 -7.35
N ASP A 166 -10.30 -23.68 -6.70
CA ASP A 166 -9.42 -22.52 -6.85
C ASP A 166 -9.08 -22.24 -8.33
N THR A 167 -8.78 -23.28 -9.10
CA THR A 167 -8.49 -23.21 -10.54
C THR A 167 -9.68 -22.72 -11.35
N THR A 168 -10.92 -23.04 -10.95
CA THR A 168 -12.13 -22.52 -11.60
C THR A 168 -12.33 -21.05 -11.26
N ILE A 169 -12.09 -20.65 -10.01
CA ILE A 169 -12.13 -19.25 -9.58
C ILE A 169 -11.08 -18.45 -10.33
N LEU A 170 -9.84 -18.95 -10.45
CA LEU A 170 -8.77 -18.32 -11.20
C LEU A 170 -9.15 -18.10 -12.66
N ARG A 171 -9.76 -19.11 -13.30
CA ARG A 171 -10.27 -19.00 -14.68
C ARG A 171 -11.35 -17.93 -14.82
N TYR A 172 -12.20 -17.75 -13.81
CA TYR A 172 -13.21 -16.68 -13.83
C TYR A 172 -12.55 -15.30 -13.67
N LEU A 173 -11.54 -15.16 -12.82
CA LEU A 173 -10.76 -13.92 -12.70
C LEU A 173 -10.14 -13.54 -14.05
N HIS A 174 -9.51 -14.49 -14.75
CA HIS A 174 -8.92 -14.22 -16.08
C HIS A 174 -9.93 -13.89 -17.19
N GLN A 175 -11.22 -14.12 -16.98
CA GLN A 175 -12.28 -13.70 -17.92
C GLN A 175 -12.72 -12.24 -17.70
N VAL A 176 -12.29 -11.62 -16.61
CA VAL A 176 -12.58 -10.20 -16.35
C VAL A 176 -11.75 -9.36 -17.31
N GLN A 177 -12.41 -8.50 -18.05
CA GLN A 177 -11.76 -7.50 -18.89
C GLN A 177 -11.58 -6.22 -18.08
N VAL A 178 -10.34 -5.77 -17.95
CA VAL A 178 -10.03 -4.45 -17.42
C VAL A 178 -10.29 -3.45 -18.55
N PRO A 179 -11.23 -2.50 -18.41
CA PRO A 179 -11.50 -1.54 -19.46
C PRO A 179 -10.28 -0.65 -19.70
N LYS A 180 -9.97 -0.37 -20.94
CA LYS A 180 -8.96 0.64 -21.30
C LYS A 180 -9.57 2.03 -21.04
N CYS A 181 -8.88 2.83 -20.27
CA CYS A 181 -9.26 4.22 -20.04
C CYS A 181 -8.64 5.09 -21.13
N GLU A 182 -9.44 5.60 -22.06
CA GLU A 182 -8.95 6.35 -23.23
C GLU A 182 -8.83 7.86 -23.00
N GLU A 183 -9.52 8.42 -21.99
CA GLU A 183 -9.64 9.87 -21.77
C GLU A 183 -8.82 10.40 -20.59
N ILE A 184 -7.66 9.80 -20.31
CA ILE A 184 -6.83 10.19 -19.16
C ILE A 184 -5.91 11.32 -19.57
N GLN A 185 -5.87 12.39 -18.75
CA GLN A 185 -5.01 13.56 -18.99
C GLN A 185 -3.85 13.66 -17.98
N LYS A 186 -4.05 13.25 -16.75
CA LYS A 186 -3.06 13.41 -15.68
C LYS A 186 -2.84 12.11 -14.94
N VAL A 187 -1.62 11.62 -14.98
CA VAL A 187 -1.28 10.34 -14.37
C VAL A 187 -0.17 10.47 -13.34
N GLY A 188 -0.27 9.64 -12.31
CA GLY A 188 0.81 9.38 -11.38
C GLY A 188 1.40 8.01 -11.64
N VAL A 189 2.73 7.94 -11.68
CA VAL A 189 3.46 6.68 -11.88
C VAL A 189 4.44 6.45 -10.74
N ASP A 190 4.61 5.18 -10.36
CA ASP A 190 5.57 4.76 -9.35
C ASP A 190 6.04 3.33 -9.63
N ASP A 191 7.24 2.97 -9.14
CA ASP A 191 7.71 1.60 -9.24
C ASP A 191 7.20 0.75 -8.08
N TRP A 192 7.05 -0.54 -8.33
CA TRP A 192 6.75 -1.51 -7.29
C TRP A 192 7.52 -2.80 -7.48
N ALA A 193 8.00 -3.39 -6.40
CA ALA A 193 8.77 -4.61 -6.46
C ALA A 193 7.86 -5.84 -6.57
N TYR A 194 7.87 -6.48 -7.73
CA TYR A 194 7.25 -7.80 -7.92
C TYR A 194 8.04 -8.88 -7.18
N ARG A 195 9.38 -8.91 -7.36
CA ARG A 195 10.35 -9.62 -6.52
C ARG A 195 11.46 -8.65 -6.14
N LYS A 196 11.53 -8.28 -4.87
CA LYS A 196 12.51 -7.31 -4.39
C LYS A 196 13.92 -7.69 -4.85
N GLY A 197 14.60 -6.77 -5.52
CA GLY A 197 15.94 -6.96 -6.07
C GLY A 197 16.03 -7.69 -7.42
N ILE A 198 14.91 -8.22 -7.97
CA ILE A 198 14.93 -9.03 -9.20
C ILE A 198 13.94 -8.50 -10.24
N LEU A 199 12.68 -8.33 -9.88
CA LEU A 199 11.61 -7.95 -10.82
C LEU A 199 10.81 -6.78 -10.25
N TYR A 200 10.57 -5.81 -11.11
CA TYR A 200 9.78 -4.62 -10.81
C TYR A 200 8.70 -4.42 -11.85
N GLY A 201 7.72 -3.60 -11.54
CA GLY A 201 6.70 -3.14 -12.47
C GLY A 201 6.38 -1.68 -12.19
N THR A 202 5.60 -1.06 -13.07
CA THR A 202 5.12 0.32 -12.93
C THR A 202 3.63 0.31 -12.71
N ILE A 203 3.15 1.10 -11.75
CA ILE A 203 1.72 1.33 -11.50
C ILE A 203 1.33 2.70 -12.07
N ILE A 204 0.15 2.77 -12.67
CA ILE A 204 -0.41 4.01 -13.23
C ILE A 204 -1.74 4.30 -12.57
N ILE A 205 -1.90 5.53 -12.09
CA ILE A 205 -3.09 6.04 -11.42
C ILE A 205 -3.51 7.33 -12.10
N ASP A 206 -4.80 7.50 -12.36
CA ASP A 206 -5.37 8.77 -12.78
C ASP A 206 -5.42 9.73 -11.58
N LEU A 207 -4.72 10.85 -11.67
CA LEU A 207 -4.61 11.84 -10.59
C LEU A 207 -5.87 12.72 -10.43
N GLU A 208 -6.73 12.78 -11.43
CA GLU A 208 -7.96 13.57 -11.37
C GLU A 208 -9.08 12.81 -10.68
N THR A 209 -9.24 11.54 -11.04
CA THR A 209 -10.30 10.68 -10.47
C THR A 209 -9.81 9.86 -9.29
N GLY A 210 -8.51 9.73 -9.10
CA GLY A 210 -7.88 8.85 -8.11
C GLY A 210 -8.07 7.37 -8.43
N ARG A 211 -8.37 6.98 -9.68
CA ARG A 211 -8.65 5.60 -10.08
C ARG A 211 -7.40 4.88 -10.56
N PHE A 212 -7.41 3.59 -10.32
CA PHE A 212 -6.41 2.69 -10.88
C PHE A 212 -6.56 2.58 -12.40
N VAL A 213 -5.47 2.77 -13.14
CA VAL A 213 -5.43 2.72 -14.60
C VAL A 213 -4.85 1.40 -15.09
N GLY A 214 -3.67 1.01 -14.59
CA GLY A 214 -3.04 -0.23 -15.02
C GLY A 214 -1.72 -0.53 -14.34
N LEU A 215 -1.19 -1.72 -14.64
CA LEU A 215 0.14 -2.17 -14.26
C LEU A 215 0.95 -2.46 -15.52
N LEU A 216 2.17 -1.94 -15.57
CA LEU A 216 3.14 -2.27 -16.61
C LEU A 216 4.15 -3.29 -16.07
N ASP A 217 4.62 -4.17 -16.94
CA ASP A 217 5.67 -5.14 -16.61
C ASP A 217 7.03 -4.49 -16.87
N GLY A 218 7.78 -4.21 -15.80
CA GLY A 218 9.03 -3.47 -15.82
C GLY A 218 8.92 -2.05 -15.26
N ARG A 219 10.07 -1.51 -14.88
CA ARG A 219 10.27 -0.13 -14.42
C ARG A 219 11.25 0.64 -15.30
N GLU A 220 11.68 -0.02 -16.36
CA GLU A 220 12.55 0.53 -17.38
C GLU A 220 11.80 1.59 -18.19
N LYS A 221 12.49 2.24 -19.12
CA LYS A 221 11.92 3.30 -19.94
C LYS A 221 10.80 2.79 -20.89
N GLU A 222 11.03 1.66 -21.51
CA GLU A 222 10.23 1.15 -22.62
C GLU A 222 8.75 0.93 -22.28
N PRO A 223 8.39 0.25 -21.16
CA PRO A 223 6.98 0.00 -20.84
C PRO A 223 6.15 1.29 -20.66
N LEU A 224 6.72 2.30 -20.00
CA LEU A 224 6.02 3.58 -19.81
C LEU A 224 5.95 4.37 -21.11
N LEU A 225 7.02 4.37 -21.91
CA LEU A 225 7.07 5.04 -23.20
C LEU A 225 6.02 4.49 -24.17
N GLU A 226 5.90 3.16 -24.29
CA GLU A 226 4.89 2.52 -25.13
C GLU A 226 3.49 2.85 -24.66
N TRP A 227 3.25 2.79 -23.37
CA TRP A 227 1.95 3.14 -22.78
C TRP A 227 1.57 4.61 -23.07
N LEU A 228 2.50 5.55 -22.91
CA LEU A 228 2.25 6.98 -23.18
C LEU A 228 1.96 7.23 -24.68
N LYS A 229 2.62 6.51 -25.58
CA LYS A 229 2.36 6.60 -27.04
C LYS A 229 0.96 6.10 -27.41
N GLU A 230 0.38 5.17 -26.62
CA GLU A 230 -1.01 4.74 -26.82
C GLU A 230 -2.03 5.71 -26.19
N HIS A 231 -1.62 6.60 -25.26
CA HIS A 231 -2.48 7.49 -24.49
C HIS A 231 -2.16 8.97 -24.75
N LEU A 232 -2.42 9.42 -25.99
CA LEU A 232 -2.02 10.74 -26.50
C LEU A 232 -2.65 11.93 -25.79
N LEU A 233 -3.69 11.74 -24.98
CA LEU A 233 -4.33 12.82 -24.20
C LEU A 233 -3.60 13.13 -22.89
N VAL A 234 -2.64 12.32 -22.49
CA VAL A 234 -1.85 12.54 -21.28
C VAL A 234 -0.97 13.78 -21.48
N ASN A 235 -1.20 14.78 -20.66
CA ASN A 235 -0.47 16.04 -20.66
C ASN A 235 0.32 16.30 -19.37
N THR A 236 0.12 15.49 -18.34
CA THR A 236 0.78 15.64 -17.03
C THR A 236 1.14 14.28 -16.45
N VAL A 237 2.39 14.10 -16.05
CA VAL A 237 2.89 12.87 -15.40
C VAL A 237 3.57 13.25 -14.08
N SER A 238 3.00 12.79 -12.94
CA SER A 238 3.67 12.84 -11.65
C SER A 238 4.47 11.56 -11.44
N ARG A 239 5.75 11.68 -11.10
CA ARG A 239 6.70 10.56 -11.00
C ARG A 239 7.69 10.74 -9.84
N ASP A 240 8.29 9.63 -9.42
CA ASP A 240 9.55 9.72 -8.70
C ASP A 240 10.66 10.28 -9.61
N ARG A 241 11.83 10.54 -9.04
CA ARG A 241 12.96 11.12 -9.79
C ARG A 241 13.82 10.05 -10.48
N ALA A 242 13.26 8.86 -10.80
CA ALA A 242 13.96 7.86 -11.60
C ALA A 242 14.19 8.34 -13.03
N THR A 243 15.43 8.26 -13.48
CA THR A 243 15.85 8.68 -14.83
C THR A 243 15.06 7.96 -15.92
N ALA A 244 14.72 6.68 -15.71
CA ALA A 244 13.94 5.90 -16.67
C ALA A 244 12.58 6.51 -16.99
N PHE A 245 11.87 6.98 -15.96
CA PHE A 245 10.56 7.62 -16.12
C PHE A 245 10.68 9.01 -16.76
N SER A 246 11.71 9.79 -16.34
CA SER A 246 11.96 11.11 -16.93
C SER A 246 12.17 11.01 -18.45
N VAL A 247 13.06 10.13 -18.87
CA VAL A 247 13.39 9.92 -20.29
C VAL A 247 12.19 9.36 -21.05
N ALA A 248 11.43 8.41 -20.47
CA ALA A 248 10.24 7.86 -21.11
C ALA A 248 9.20 8.95 -21.42
N VAL A 249 8.96 9.86 -20.49
CA VAL A 249 8.00 10.95 -20.68
C VAL A 249 8.48 11.96 -21.72
N GLU A 250 9.78 12.32 -21.67
CA GLU A 250 10.37 13.27 -22.61
C GLU A 250 10.38 12.73 -24.05
N GLU A 251 10.71 11.45 -24.24
CA GLU A 251 10.67 10.79 -25.55
C GLU A 251 9.24 10.55 -26.06
N ALA A 252 8.26 10.38 -25.17
CA ALA A 252 6.85 10.26 -25.57
C ALA A 252 6.34 11.58 -26.14
N SER A 253 6.57 12.67 -25.43
CA SER A 253 6.27 14.03 -25.88
C SER A 253 6.94 15.07 -24.98
N PRO A 254 7.69 16.04 -25.53
CA PRO A 254 8.29 17.13 -24.76
C PRO A 254 7.25 18.11 -24.18
N PHE A 255 6.00 18.02 -24.60
CA PHE A 255 4.90 18.85 -24.10
C PHE A 255 4.21 18.29 -22.86
N ILE A 256 4.54 17.06 -22.46
CA ILE A 256 4.00 16.47 -21.22
C ILE A 256 4.69 17.13 -20.02
N MET A 257 3.90 17.77 -19.18
CA MET A 257 4.39 18.37 -17.94
C MET A 257 4.79 17.27 -16.96
N GLN A 258 6.04 17.26 -16.53
CA GLN A 258 6.55 16.35 -15.52
C GLN A 258 6.48 17.00 -14.13
N ILE A 259 6.04 16.25 -13.14
CA ILE A 259 5.93 16.69 -11.74
C ILE A 259 6.67 15.71 -10.85
N ALA A 260 7.70 16.17 -10.13
CA ALA A 260 8.42 15.35 -9.18
C ALA A 260 7.57 15.04 -7.93
N ASP A 261 7.68 13.83 -7.39
CA ASP A 261 6.99 13.51 -6.15
C ASP A 261 7.62 14.21 -4.94
N ARG A 262 6.84 15.05 -4.27
CA ARG A 262 7.29 15.82 -3.09
C ARG A 262 7.71 14.92 -1.92
N PHE A 263 7.08 13.77 -1.74
CA PHE A 263 7.50 12.83 -0.69
C PHE A 263 8.93 12.34 -0.93
N HIS A 264 9.26 11.99 -2.17
CA HIS A 264 10.62 11.58 -2.56
C HIS A 264 11.62 12.74 -2.45
N LEU A 265 11.22 13.99 -2.69
CA LEU A 265 12.07 15.17 -2.45
C LEU A 265 12.44 15.28 -0.97
N VAL A 266 11.45 15.25 -0.07
CA VAL A 266 11.66 15.29 1.39
C VAL A 266 12.55 14.13 1.83
N LYS A 267 12.27 12.92 1.36
CA LYS A 267 13.06 11.73 1.68
C LYS A 267 14.52 11.88 1.24
N ASN A 268 14.77 12.40 0.04
CA ASN A 268 16.13 12.62 -0.46
C ASN A 268 16.92 13.59 0.43
N MET A 269 16.27 14.63 0.99
CA MET A 269 16.91 15.52 1.95
C MET A 269 17.20 14.82 3.28
N SER A 270 16.27 14.02 3.79
CA SER A 270 16.47 13.21 5.00
C SER A 270 17.61 12.20 4.83
N ASP A 271 17.65 11.51 3.68
CA ASP A 271 18.75 10.58 3.35
C ASP A 271 20.09 11.29 3.21
N CYS A 272 20.11 12.50 2.61
CA CYS A 272 21.29 13.36 2.53
C CYS A 272 21.78 13.76 3.92
N LEU A 273 20.87 14.15 4.81
CA LEU A 273 21.18 14.51 6.20
C LEU A 273 21.81 13.33 6.94
N VAL A 274 21.18 12.14 6.87
CA VAL A 274 21.72 10.92 7.49
C VAL A 274 23.11 10.58 6.95
N LYS A 275 23.27 10.59 5.62
CA LYS A 275 24.56 10.26 4.98
C LYS A 275 25.65 11.25 5.38
N THR A 276 25.36 12.55 5.37
CA THR A 276 26.36 13.57 5.77
C THR A 276 26.74 13.41 7.24
N LEU A 277 25.77 13.09 8.12
CA LEU A 277 26.08 12.79 9.53
C LEU A 277 26.87 11.48 9.68
N GLN A 278 26.72 10.50 8.79
CA GLN A 278 27.57 9.30 8.75
C GLN A 278 29.01 9.66 8.37
N ASP A 279 29.17 10.47 7.33
CA ASP A 279 30.50 10.92 6.86
C ASP A 279 31.23 11.75 7.95
N MET A 280 30.46 12.55 8.74
CA MET A 280 30.98 13.40 9.82
C MET A 280 30.86 12.75 11.21
N HIS A 281 30.77 11.42 11.27
CA HIS A 281 30.50 10.68 12.52
C HIS A 281 31.54 10.99 13.61
N PHE A 282 32.81 11.02 13.24
CA PHE A 282 33.90 11.30 14.18
C PHE A 282 33.75 12.70 14.82
N ASP A 283 33.44 13.72 14.03
CA ASP A 283 33.38 15.10 14.50
C ASP A 283 32.29 15.32 15.53
N TYR A 284 31.06 14.84 15.26
CA TYR A 284 30.00 15.03 16.23
C TYR A 284 30.13 14.10 17.46
N GLN A 285 30.78 12.96 17.34
CA GLN A 285 31.09 12.13 18.49
C GLN A 285 32.10 12.82 19.44
N CYS A 286 33.05 13.61 18.93
CA CYS A 286 33.90 14.45 19.77
C CYS A 286 33.10 15.47 20.60
N VAL A 287 32.05 16.09 19.98
CA VAL A 287 31.19 17.03 20.70
C VAL A 287 30.36 16.31 21.79
N ILE A 288 29.83 15.13 21.49
CA ILE A 288 29.12 14.31 22.48
C ILE A 288 30.01 13.94 23.64
N ARG A 289 31.25 13.56 23.36
CA ARG A 289 32.25 13.24 24.38
C ARG A 289 32.52 14.43 25.30
N GLU A 290 32.74 15.61 24.74
CA GLU A 290 32.94 16.84 25.51
C GLU A 290 31.72 17.16 26.40
N MET A 291 30.50 16.99 25.88
CA MET A 291 29.29 17.19 26.68
C MET A 291 29.21 16.21 27.85
N ARG A 292 29.52 14.94 27.63
CA ARG A 292 29.55 13.91 28.69
C ARG A 292 30.59 14.23 29.76
N MET A 293 31.79 14.67 29.37
CA MET A 293 32.80 15.12 30.34
C MET A 293 32.28 16.24 31.22
N ASN A 294 31.65 17.26 30.61
CA ASN A 294 31.14 18.40 31.34
C ASN A 294 30.01 18.03 32.29
N ASP A 295 29.10 17.14 31.86
CA ASP A 295 28.00 16.65 32.70
C ASP A 295 28.54 15.73 33.82
N TYR A 296 29.53 14.88 33.55
CA TYR A 296 30.20 14.07 34.57
C TYR A 296 30.90 14.93 35.64
N LYS A 297 31.63 15.96 35.23
CA LYS A 297 32.29 16.91 36.19
C LYS A 297 31.29 17.64 37.06
N LYS A 298 30.11 17.99 36.52
CA LYS A 298 29.02 18.59 37.29
C LYS A 298 28.41 17.64 38.34
N LEU A 299 28.26 16.37 37.99
CA LEU A 299 27.70 15.34 38.89
C LEU A 299 28.68 14.87 39.95
N HIS A 300 29.99 15.01 39.67
CA HIS A 300 31.07 14.54 40.54
C HIS A 300 32.12 15.64 40.81
N PRO A 301 31.74 16.77 41.46
CA PRO A 301 32.63 17.94 41.62
C PRO A 301 33.91 17.67 42.42
N ASN A 302 33.89 16.63 43.26
CA ASN A 302 35.02 16.26 44.11
C ASN A 302 35.93 15.17 43.53
N LYS A 303 35.68 14.67 42.31
CA LYS A 303 36.60 13.76 41.60
C LYS A 303 37.53 14.56 40.71
N THR A 304 38.81 14.53 41.01
CA THR A 304 39.86 15.03 40.16
C THR A 304 39.99 14.09 38.96
N ASP A 305 39.82 14.46 37.78
CA ASP A 305 39.89 13.77 36.50
C ASP A 305 39.31 12.35 36.45
N PRO A 306 38.12 12.19 35.82
CA PRO A 306 37.63 10.87 35.53
C PRO A 306 38.58 10.17 34.55
N GLU A 307 38.90 8.92 34.81
CA GLU A 307 39.62 8.10 33.81
C GLU A 307 38.84 8.17 32.49
N GLU A 308 39.55 8.33 31.39
CA GLU A 308 38.93 8.47 30.06
C GLU A 308 37.88 7.38 29.75
N LEU A 309 38.14 6.16 30.24
CA LEU A 309 37.22 5.04 30.06
C LEU A 309 35.88 5.20 30.80
N ASP A 310 35.80 5.98 31.89
CA ASP A 310 34.53 6.21 32.61
C ASP A 310 33.57 7.05 31.77
N LEU A 311 34.06 7.85 30.84
CA LEU A 311 33.23 8.68 29.95
C LEU A 311 32.44 7.86 28.92
N TYR A 312 32.87 6.65 28.67
CA TYR A 312 32.24 5.75 27.69
C TYR A 312 31.37 4.71 28.33
N TYR A 313 31.20 4.74 29.64
CA TYR A 313 30.41 3.75 30.38
C TYR A 313 29.03 3.52 29.78
N ASP A 314 28.27 4.59 29.53
CA ASP A 314 26.92 4.49 28.99
C ASP A 314 26.89 3.89 27.59
N ARG A 315 27.87 4.23 26.75
CA ARG A 315 28.03 3.67 25.40
C ARG A 315 28.36 2.17 25.46
N VAL A 316 29.37 1.83 26.28
CA VAL A 316 29.80 0.43 26.45
C VAL A 316 28.66 -0.40 27.03
N TYR A 317 27.95 0.14 28.01
CA TYR A 317 26.80 -0.51 28.63
C TYR A 317 25.71 -0.79 27.60
N TYR A 318 25.34 0.21 26.80
CA TYR A 318 24.33 0.09 25.77
C TYR A 318 24.72 -0.94 24.70
N ASP A 319 25.92 -0.82 24.15
CA ASP A 319 26.41 -1.74 23.11
C ASP A 319 26.50 -3.18 23.64
N TYR A 320 26.86 -3.35 24.90
CA TYR A 320 26.99 -4.68 25.51
C TYR A 320 25.64 -5.33 25.83
N PHE A 321 24.66 -4.58 26.38
CA PHE A 321 23.38 -5.12 26.82
C PHE A 321 22.28 -5.04 25.76
N VAL A 322 22.23 -3.99 24.97
CA VAL A 322 21.18 -3.74 23.97
C VAL A 322 21.60 -4.26 22.60
N ASN A 323 22.76 -3.83 22.09
CA ASN A 323 23.28 -4.27 20.79
C ASN A 323 23.93 -5.66 20.84
N LYS A 324 24.08 -6.24 22.06
CA LYS A 324 24.65 -7.57 22.31
C LYS A 324 26.08 -7.78 21.80
N LEU A 325 26.83 -6.70 21.57
CA LEU A 325 28.23 -6.76 21.18
C LEU A 325 29.09 -7.29 22.32
N ASN A 326 30.21 -7.93 21.98
CA ASN A 326 31.22 -8.30 23.00
C ASN A 326 32.19 -7.15 23.27
N LEU A 327 32.88 -7.19 24.42
CA LEU A 327 33.80 -6.11 24.83
C LEU A 327 34.92 -5.87 23.79
N THR A 328 35.38 -6.91 23.10
CA THR A 328 36.42 -6.79 22.06
C THR A 328 35.89 -6.03 20.83
N GLN A 329 34.64 -6.30 20.41
CA GLN A 329 33.98 -5.58 19.31
C GLN A 329 33.77 -4.11 19.66
N ILE A 330 33.26 -3.85 20.87
CA ILE A 330 33.05 -2.48 21.36
C ILE A 330 34.40 -1.72 21.43
N CYS A 331 35.44 -2.35 21.95
CA CYS A 331 36.76 -1.76 22.01
C CYS A 331 37.28 -1.37 20.62
N LYS A 332 37.17 -2.25 19.63
CA LYS A 332 37.61 -1.97 18.25
C LYS A 332 36.83 -0.81 17.63
N GLN A 333 35.50 -0.75 17.84
CA GLN A 333 34.69 0.37 17.35
C GLN A 333 35.14 1.70 17.96
N LEU A 334 35.34 1.72 19.29
CA LEU A 334 35.80 2.91 19.99
C LEU A 334 37.22 3.34 19.58
N GLN A 335 38.11 2.39 19.28
CA GLN A 335 39.45 2.69 18.73
C GLN A 335 39.39 3.26 17.31
N GLN A 336 38.49 2.75 16.46
CA GLN A 336 38.20 3.33 15.14
C GLN A 336 37.65 4.75 15.23
N GLU A 337 36.92 5.06 16.29
CA GLU A 337 36.44 6.41 16.61
C GLU A 337 37.53 7.32 17.21
N GLY A 338 38.80 6.88 17.22
CA GLY A 338 39.96 7.68 17.62
C GLY A 338 40.32 7.62 19.11
N MET A 339 39.82 6.61 19.83
CA MET A 339 40.20 6.46 21.24
C MET A 339 41.54 5.80 21.46
N ARG A 340 42.27 6.28 22.44
CA ARG A 340 43.65 5.85 22.73
C ARG A 340 43.72 5.03 24.03
N PHE A 341 43.34 3.77 23.96
CA PHE A 341 43.54 2.80 25.04
C PHE A 341 43.82 1.42 24.44
N THR A 342 44.46 0.57 25.22
CA THR A 342 44.74 -0.81 24.81
C THR A 342 43.49 -1.68 25.02
N GLN A 343 43.33 -2.72 24.21
CA GLN A 343 42.26 -3.69 24.39
C GLN A 343 42.27 -4.32 25.78
N LYS A 344 43.45 -4.50 26.38
CA LYS A 344 43.61 -5.06 27.73
C LYS A 344 43.02 -4.12 28.77
N GLU A 345 43.40 -2.85 28.79
CA GLU A 345 42.87 -1.82 29.71
C GLU A 345 41.35 -1.72 29.61
N PHE A 346 40.82 -1.66 28.40
CA PHE A 346 39.39 -1.62 28.16
C PHE A 346 38.66 -2.86 28.71
N CYS A 347 39.14 -4.05 28.34
CA CYS A 347 38.51 -5.29 28.80
C CYS A 347 38.63 -5.48 30.32
N ASP A 348 39.73 -5.05 30.95
CA ASP A 348 39.90 -5.14 32.40
C ASP A 348 38.94 -4.18 33.11
N LYS A 349 38.80 -2.94 32.65
CA LYS A 349 37.91 -1.93 33.19
C LYS A 349 36.44 -2.38 33.14
N TYR A 350 36.01 -2.98 32.03
CA TYR A 350 34.61 -3.39 31.81
C TYR A 350 34.34 -4.89 32.06
N ARG A 351 35.29 -5.64 32.62
CA ARG A 351 35.16 -7.09 32.90
C ARG A 351 33.94 -7.43 33.75
N TYR A 352 33.58 -6.56 34.68
CA TYR A 352 32.43 -6.74 35.58
C TYR A 352 31.08 -6.78 34.84
N LEU A 353 30.98 -6.21 33.61
CA LEU A 353 29.76 -6.30 32.80
C LEU A 353 29.43 -7.74 32.41
N LYS A 354 30.45 -8.62 32.27
CA LYS A 354 30.23 -10.06 32.04
C LYS A 354 29.51 -10.71 33.22
N GLN A 355 29.93 -10.36 34.45
CA GLN A 355 29.27 -10.87 35.66
C GLN A 355 27.84 -10.32 35.80
N LEU A 356 27.65 -9.06 35.49
CA LEU A 356 26.34 -8.42 35.50
C LEU A 356 25.38 -9.03 34.45
N ARG A 357 25.88 -9.34 33.26
CA ARG A 357 25.09 -10.01 32.20
C ARG A 357 24.65 -11.40 32.63
N ASN A 358 25.50 -12.15 33.32
CA ASN A 358 25.13 -13.46 33.86
C ASN A 358 24.06 -13.34 34.96
N LYS A 359 24.15 -12.34 35.84
CA LYS A 359 23.11 -12.06 36.85
C LYS A 359 21.78 -11.66 36.22
N VAL A 360 21.80 -10.87 35.15
CA VAL A 360 20.59 -10.46 34.42
C VAL A 360 19.95 -11.64 33.66
N ARG A 361 20.77 -12.55 33.12
CA ARG A 361 20.27 -13.79 32.49
C ARG A 361 19.60 -14.74 33.48
N LEU A 362 20.09 -14.82 34.70
CA LEU A 362 19.56 -15.69 35.76
C LEU A 362 18.30 -15.14 36.43
N LYS A 363 18.04 -13.84 36.33
CA LYS A 363 16.82 -13.19 36.83
C LYS A 363 15.96 -12.74 35.65
N ASN A 364 15.09 -13.64 35.17
CA ASN A 364 14.13 -13.29 34.14
C ASN A 364 13.35 -12.02 34.53
N GLY A 365 13.58 -10.92 33.85
CA GLY A 365 12.81 -9.69 33.96
C GLY A 365 13.54 -8.44 34.49
N VAL A 366 14.81 -8.53 34.92
CA VAL A 366 15.57 -7.32 35.28
C VAL A 366 16.03 -6.62 33.99
N LYS A 367 15.38 -5.51 33.63
CA LYS A 367 15.87 -4.62 32.57
C LYS A 367 17.21 -4.00 33.01
N PRO A 368 18.20 -3.93 32.13
CA PRO A 368 19.42 -3.16 32.41
C PRO A 368 19.03 -1.70 32.69
N PRO A 369 19.71 -1.01 33.63
CA PRO A 369 19.45 0.40 33.88
C PRO A 369 19.61 1.19 32.58
N ALA A 370 18.74 2.19 32.36
CA ALA A 370 18.83 3.05 31.18
C ALA A 370 20.15 3.82 31.18
N PRO A 371 20.80 4.02 30.03
CA PRO A 371 21.98 4.87 29.94
C PRO A 371 21.63 6.30 30.39
N ILE A 372 22.57 6.95 31.08
CA ILE A 372 22.39 8.31 31.61
C ILE A 372 22.19 9.33 30.49
N LEU A 373 22.82 9.09 29.33
CA LEU A 373 22.69 9.92 28.12
C LEU A 373 22.24 9.08 26.94
N PRO A 374 21.28 9.57 26.14
CA PRO A 374 20.82 8.88 24.95
C PRO A 374 21.94 8.77 23.91
N MET A 375 21.96 7.65 23.18
CA MET A 375 22.88 7.47 22.08
C MET A 375 22.35 8.18 20.81
N TYR A 376 23.22 8.98 20.23
CA TYR A 376 22.95 9.70 18.98
C TYR A 376 23.62 9.00 17.80
N THR A 377 22.95 8.00 17.23
CA THR A 377 23.35 7.48 15.91
C THR A 377 23.05 8.53 14.83
N PRO A 378 23.70 8.47 13.63
CA PRO A 378 23.41 9.41 12.54
C PRO A 378 21.93 9.55 12.24
N THR A 379 21.20 8.43 12.20
CA THR A 379 19.75 8.41 11.96
C THR A 379 18.97 9.09 13.08
N VAL A 380 19.31 8.82 14.34
CA VAL A 380 18.64 9.47 15.50
C VAL A 380 18.92 10.96 15.50
N LEU A 381 20.17 11.37 15.25
CA LEU A 381 20.54 12.78 15.19
C LEU A 381 19.84 13.50 14.04
N ALA A 382 19.73 12.87 12.86
CA ALA A 382 18.99 13.41 11.73
C ALA A 382 17.52 13.67 12.09
N ILE A 383 16.84 12.70 12.70
CA ILE A 383 15.46 12.85 13.17
C ILE A 383 15.33 14.01 14.18
N LEU A 384 16.28 14.17 15.08
CA LEU A 384 16.28 15.25 16.08
C LEU A 384 16.48 16.63 15.42
N VAL A 385 17.37 16.72 14.44
CA VAL A 385 17.60 17.94 13.64
C VAL A 385 16.33 18.33 12.88
N GLU A 386 15.67 17.38 12.21
CA GLU A 386 14.42 17.64 11.52
C GLU A 386 13.31 18.07 12.48
N ARG A 387 13.16 17.39 13.62
CA ARG A 387 12.20 17.78 14.65
C ARG A 387 12.46 19.21 15.16
N HIS A 388 13.73 19.55 15.40
CA HIS A 388 14.14 20.88 15.84
C HIS A 388 13.78 21.95 14.79
N ILE A 389 14.12 21.70 13.50
CA ILE A 389 13.78 22.59 12.38
C ILE A 389 12.28 22.83 12.27
N HIS A 390 11.48 21.80 12.52
CA HIS A 390 10.01 21.88 12.48
C HIS A 390 9.37 22.39 13.79
N GLY A 391 10.15 22.86 14.76
CA GLY A 391 9.65 23.34 16.05
C GLY A 391 8.96 22.27 16.92
N LYS A 392 9.24 20.98 16.66
CA LYS A 392 8.70 19.87 17.44
C LYS A 392 9.51 19.67 18.72
N THR A 393 8.86 19.25 19.80
CA THR A 393 9.51 18.99 21.08
C THR A 393 10.61 17.94 20.95
N ILE A 394 11.80 18.27 21.46
CA ILE A 394 12.95 17.39 21.64
C ILE A 394 13.40 17.45 23.09
N THR A 395 14.24 16.51 23.50
CA THR A 395 14.78 16.50 24.87
C THR A 395 15.78 17.65 25.07
N GLU A 396 15.89 18.15 26.30
CA GLU A 396 16.87 19.21 26.65
C GLU A 396 18.31 18.84 26.26
N CYS A 397 18.68 17.56 26.44
CA CYS A 397 19.99 17.06 26.05
C CYS A 397 20.20 17.13 24.52
N ALA A 398 19.18 16.78 23.72
CA ALA A 398 19.23 16.89 22.26
C ALA A 398 19.32 18.38 21.81
N GLN A 399 18.58 19.27 22.48
CA GLN A 399 18.66 20.70 22.22
C GLN A 399 20.08 21.22 22.46
N ARG A 400 20.66 20.94 23.63
CA ARG A 400 22.05 21.33 23.96
C ARG A 400 23.08 20.77 22.95
N LEU A 401 22.86 19.55 22.45
CA LEU A 401 23.73 18.95 21.43
C LEU A 401 23.64 19.72 20.11
N ILE A 402 22.44 19.99 19.62
CA ILE A 402 22.22 20.74 18.38
C ILE A 402 22.81 22.15 18.50
N ASP A 403 22.59 22.86 19.62
CA ASP A 403 23.12 24.22 19.86
C ASP A 403 24.65 24.25 19.88
N LYS A 404 25.29 23.19 20.37
CA LYS A 404 26.76 23.06 20.27
C LYS A 404 27.21 22.76 18.85
N LEU A 405 26.53 21.81 18.14
CA LEU A 405 26.90 21.43 16.79
C LEU A 405 26.74 22.59 15.79
N ILE A 406 25.76 23.46 15.95
CA ILE A 406 25.55 24.65 15.10
C ILE A 406 26.79 25.59 15.10
N LYS A 407 27.63 25.53 16.13
CA LYS A 407 28.87 26.33 16.18
C LYS A 407 29.93 25.82 15.18
N TYR A 408 29.84 24.58 14.73
CA TYR A 408 30.76 24.00 13.74
C TYR A 408 30.30 24.37 12.32
N LYS A 409 31.22 24.86 11.48
CA LYS A 409 30.91 25.35 10.13
C LYS A 409 30.17 24.32 9.27
N TRP A 410 30.62 23.08 9.28
CA TRP A 410 30.03 22.02 8.48
C TRP A 410 28.60 21.70 8.93
N PHE A 411 28.34 21.65 10.25
CA PHE A 411 26.99 21.36 10.76
C PHE A 411 26.04 22.54 10.56
N LYS A 412 26.54 23.77 10.74
CA LYS A 412 25.76 24.99 10.46
C LYS A 412 25.33 25.05 9.00
N GLU A 413 26.24 24.69 8.06
CA GLU A 413 25.93 24.60 6.64
C GLU A 413 24.85 23.54 6.38
N LEU A 414 25.00 22.32 6.90
CA LEU A 414 24.02 21.24 6.78
C LEU A 414 22.67 21.61 7.39
N TYR A 415 22.68 22.19 8.58
CA TYR A 415 21.46 22.64 9.26
C TYR A 415 20.71 23.70 8.46
N ASN A 416 21.41 24.71 7.97
CA ASN A 416 20.81 25.78 7.17
C ASN A 416 20.29 25.26 5.82
N ALA A 417 21.02 24.36 5.17
CA ALA A 417 20.60 23.69 3.96
C ALA A 417 19.30 22.92 4.18
N THR A 418 19.24 22.12 5.26
CA THR A 418 18.05 21.34 5.62
C THR A 418 16.86 22.26 5.92
N LYS A 419 17.08 23.30 6.72
CA LYS A 419 16.05 24.31 7.07
C LYS A 419 15.51 25.02 5.83
N GLY A 420 16.39 25.50 4.94
CA GLY A 420 16.02 26.16 3.69
C GLY A 420 15.25 25.22 2.76
N PHE A 421 15.70 23.96 2.67
CA PHE A 421 15.02 22.93 1.87
C PHE A 421 13.56 22.72 2.33
N PHE A 422 13.35 22.51 3.62
CA PHE A 422 11.99 22.34 4.15
C PHE A 422 11.15 23.62 4.06
N ALA A 423 11.79 24.80 4.07
CA ALA A 423 11.08 26.07 3.89
C ALA A 423 10.48 26.18 2.48
N PHE A 424 11.27 26.01 1.41
CA PHE A 424 10.72 26.15 0.05
C PHE A 424 9.70 25.03 -0.31
N ILE A 425 9.87 23.81 0.25
CA ILE A 425 8.85 22.76 0.08
C ILE A 425 7.51 23.16 0.74
N ARG A 426 7.57 23.76 1.94
CA ARG A 426 6.38 24.16 2.69
C ARG A 426 5.70 25.37 2.07
N GLU A 427 6.49 26.37 1.69
CA GLU A 427 6.04 27.65 1.12
C GLU A 427 5.69 27.51 -0.37
N ARG A 428 6.11 26.41 -0.99
CA ARG A 428 5.91 26.13 -2.42
C ARG A 428 6.52 27.21 -3.32
N ASP A 429 7.73 27.64 -2.99
CA ASP A 429 8.42 28.69 -3.71
C ASP A 429 9.54 28.12 -4.60
N SER A 430 9.29 28.15 -5.91
CA SER A 430 10.25 27.67 -6.91
C SER A 430 11.43 28.64 -7.12
N ALA A 431 11.31 29.93 -6.78
CA ALA A 431 12.42 30.88 -6.90
C ALA A 431 13.50 30.56 -5.85
N ILE A 432 13.09 30.31 -4.61
CA ILE A 432 14.00 29.91 -3.52
C ILE A 432 14.71 28.59 -3.85
N LEU A 433 14.06 27.65 -4.57
CA LEU A 433 14.69 26.41 -5.03
C LEU A 433 15.93 26.68 -5.88
N GLY A 434 15.82 27.59 -6.86
CA GLY A 434 16.94 27.95 -7.73
C GLY A 434 18.13 28.56 -6.98
N GLU A 435 17.86 29.41 -5.99
CA GLU A 435 18.89 29.98 -5.11
C GLU A 435 19.54 28.90 -4.23
N TRP A 436 18.73 28.03 -3.64
CA TRP A 436 19.20 26.92 -2.83
C TRP A 436 20.13 25.99 -3.63
N ILE A 437 19.75 25.62 -4.84
CA ILE A 437 20.59 24.79 -5.72
C ILE A 437 21.94 25.48 -5.97
N LYS A 438 21.95 26.74 -6.43
CA LYS A 438 23.17 27.51 -6.70
C LYS A 438 24.10 27.57 -5.48
N GLN A 439 23.53 27.78 -4.30
CA GLN A 439 24.28 27.87 -3.05
C GLN A 439 24.98 26.56 -2.69
N TYR A 440 24.35 25.40 -2.92
CA TYR A 440 24.88 24.10 -2.46
C TYR A 440 25.52 23.25 -3.57
N LEU A 441 25.50 23.67 -4.83
CA LEU A 441 26.21 23.00 -5.94
C LEU A 441 27.70 22.84 -5.68
N HIS A 442 28.31 23.78 -4.99
CA HIS A 442 29.75 23.80 -4.67
C HIS A 442 30.03 23.56 -3.18
N SER A 443 29.05 23.02 -2.44
CA SER A 443 29.22 22.69 -1.02
C SER A 443 30.39 21.74 -0.79
N SER A 444 31.11 21.98 0.31
CA SER A 444 32.16 21.06 0.76
C SER A 444 31.62 19.69 1.18
N LEU A 445 30.35 19.66 1.61
CA LEU A 445 29.62 18.45 2.03
C LEU A 445 29.18 17.65 0.80
N SER A 446 29.74 16.46 0.63
CA SER A 446 29.51 15.60 -0.54
C SER A 446 28.03 15.26 -0.73
N GLY A 447 27.29 15.02 0.37
CA GLY A 447 25.86 14.71 0.35
C GLY A 447 25.03 15.87 -0.20
N LEU A 448 25.26 17.11 0.29
CA LEU A 448 24.55 18.31 -0.19
C LEU A 448 24.85 18.61 -1.65
N ARG A 449 26.13 18.53 -2.04
CA ARG A 449 26.53 18.73 -3.44
C ARG A 449 25.86 17.75 -4.39
N THR A 450 25.78 16.47 -4.00
CA THR A 450 25.10 15.43 -4.80
C THR A 450 23.60 15.68 -4.90
N LEU A 451 22.96 16.08 -3.79
CA LEU A 451 21.53 16.42 -3.78
C LEU A 451 21.25 17.63 -4.67
N ALA A 452 22.05 18.70 -4.55
CA ALA A 452 21.89 19.93 -5.35
C ALA A 452 22.02 19.63 -6.85
N LYS A 453 23.07 18.89 -7.27
CA LYS A 453 23.23 18.45 -8.66
C LYS A 453 22.04 17.64 -9.17
N GLY A 454 21.56 16.69 -8.35
CA GLY A 454 20.42 15.89 -8.72
C GLY A 454 19.13 16.74 -8.87
N LEU A 455 18.93 17.79 -8.05
CA LEU A 455 17.79 18.70 -8.19
C LEU A 455 17.93 19.57 -9.43
N GLU A 456 19.14 20.03 -9.75
CA GLU A 456 19.42 20.81 -10.96
C GLU A 456 19.08 20.04 -12.24
N MET A 457 19.44 18.75 -12.30
CA MET A 457 19.14 17.90 -13.46
C MET A 457 17.65 17.68 -13.72
N ASP A 458 16.79 17.91 -12.73
CA ASP A 458 15.34 17.68 -12.79
C ASP A 458 14.55 18.92 -12.33
N ILE A 459 15.14 20.12 -12.56
CA ILE A 459 14.66 21.38 -11.98
C ILE A 459 13.23 21.71 -12.40
N ASP A 460 12.86 21.43 -13.64
CA ASP A 460 11.52 21.73 -14.16
C ASP A 460 10.47 20.86 -13.46
N ALA A 461 10.71 19.57 -13.31
CA ALA A 461 9.78 18.68 -12.60
C ALA A 461 9.69 19.01 -11.11
N VAL A 462 10.80 19.44 -10.48
CA VAL A 462 10.80 19.87 -9.07
C VAL A 462 10.08 21.20 -8.91
N SER A 463 10.28 22.17 -9.82
CA SER A 463 9.56 23.44 -9.83
C SER A 463 8.06 23.24 -10.03
N ASN A 464 7.68 22.35 -10.96
CA ASN A 464 6.29 21.96 -11.17
C ASN A 464 5.67 21.32 -9.92
N ALA A 465 6.45 20.53 -9.16
CA ALA A 465 5.99 19.95 -7.90
C ALA A 465 5.68 21.00 -6.81
N LEU A 466 6.34 22.16 -6.85
CA LEU A 466 6.05 23.28 -5.96
C LEU A 466 4.86 24.11 -6.46
N ASN A 467 4.75 24.33 -7.76
CA ASN A 467 3.73 25.20 -8.36
C ASN A 467 2.35 24.52 -8.49
N HIS A 468 2.30 23.19 -8.57
CA HIS A 468 1.06 22.44 -8.77
C HIS A 468 0.64 21.62 -7.54
N ASN A 469 -0.68 21.41 -7.38
CA ASN A 469 -1.26 20.69 -6.24
C ASN A 469 -1.19 19.16 -6.36
N PHE A 470 -0.82 18.64 -7.52
CA PHE A 470 -0.73 17.18 -7.72
C PHE A 470 0.36 16.58 -6.85
N SER A 471 0.09 15.40 -6.30
CA SER A 471 1.05 14.65 -5.51
C SER A 471 0.89 13.15 -5.75
N ASN A 472 1.97 12.41 -5.60
CA ASN A 472 1.99 10.96 -5.75
C ASN A 472 1.46 10.19 -4.52
N GLY A 473 0.92 10.88 -3.51
CA GLY A 473 0.41 10.23 -2.29
C GLY A 473 -0.69 9.20 -2.55
N ILE A 474 -1.54 9.43 -3.57
CA ILE A 474 -2.54 8.46 -4.01
C ILE A 474 -1.85 7.22 -4.61
N VAL A 475 -0.82 7.41 -5.42
CA VAL A 475 -0.05 6.32 -6.05
C VAL A 475 0.62 5.46 -4.99
N GLU A 476 1.25 6.06 -3.97
CA GLU A 476 1.83 5.33 -2.83
C GLU A 476 0.77 4.49 -2.10
N GLY A 477 -0.43 5.03 -1.89
CA GLY A 477 -1.58 4.29 -1.35
C GLY A 477 -1.91 3.05 -2.18
N TYR A 478 -1.93 3.17 -3.50
CA TYR A 478 -2.15 2.06 -4.42
C TYR A 478 -0.98 1.06 -4.45
N VAL A 479 0.25 1.51 -4.39
CA VAL A 479 1.43 0.63 -4.25
C VAL A 479 1.33 -0.20 -2.97
N ASN A 480 0.90 0.38 -1.86
CA ASN A 480 0.70 -0.34 -0.61
C ASN A 480 -0.46 -1.35 -0.71
N LYS A 481 -1.58 -1.00 -1.36
CA LYS A 481 -2.69 -1.90 -1.66
C LYS A 481 -2.23 -3.07 -2.54
N LEU A 482 -1.46 -2.80 -3.59
CA LEU A 482 -0.89 -3.81 -4.48
C LEU A 482 0.05 -4.78 -3.73
N LYS A 483 0.92 -4.24 -2.85
CA LYS A 483 1.78 -5.05 -1.98
C LYS A 483 0.96 -5.94 -1.04
N ALA A 484 -0.17 -5.46 -0.51
CA ALA A 484 -1.07 -6.24 0.32
C ALA A 484 -1.73 -7.37 -0.49
N LEU A 485 -2.30 -7.10 -1.66
CA LEU A 485 -2.88 -8.11 -2.55
C LEU A 485 -1.86 -9.19 -2.95
N LYS A 486 -0.64 -8.77 -3.30
CA LYS A 486 0.45 -9.71 -3.61
C LYS A 486 0.77 -10.65 -2.44
N ARG A 487 0.75 -10.15 -1.20
CA ARG A 487 0.99 -10.96 0.01
C ARG A 487 -0.11 -12.00 0.21
N THR A 488 -1.39 -11.66 -0.03
CA THR A 488 -2.49 -12.64 0.07
C THR A 488 -2.33 -13.81 -0.90
N MET A 489 -1.56 -13.63 -1.98
CA MET A 489 -1.29 -14.65 -3.00
C MET A 489 0.08 -15.31 -2.85
N TYR A 490 0.73 -15.14 -1.70
CA TYR A 490 2.04 -15.74 -1.40
C TYR A 490 3.11 -15.43 -2.45
N GLY A 491 3.00 -14.29 -3.15
CA GLY A 491 3.93 -13.84 -4.19
C GLY A 491 3.88 -14.62 -5.51
N ARG A 492 2.84 -15.43 -5.74
CA ARG A 492 2.69 -16.28 -6.95
C ARG A 492 1.78 -15.68 -8.03
N ALA A 493 1.21 -14.50 -7.82
CA ALA A 493 0.34 -13.86 -8.79
C ALA A 493 1.14 -13.34 -9.99
N SER A 494 0.61 -13.46 -11.20
CA SER A 494 1.14 -12.72 -12.37
C SER A 494 0.76 -11.24 -12.29
N VAL A 495 1.49 -10.37 -13.01
CA VAL A 495 1.16 -8.93 -13.11
C VAL A 495 -0.27 -8.75 -13.60
N LYS A 496 -0.68 -9.47 -14.66
CA LYS A 496 -2.06 -9.45 -15.17
C LYS A 496 -3.12 -9.84 -14.14
N LEU A 497 -2.84 -10.82 -13.29
CA LEU A 497 -3.79 -11.21 -12.23
C LEU A 497 -3.87 -10.15 -11.14
N LEU A 498 -2.74 -9.52 -10.79
CA LEU A 498 -2.72 -8.40 -9.85
C LEU A 498 -3.49 -7.20 -10.40
N GLU A 499 -3.32 -6.88 -11.67
CA GLU A 499 -4.06 -5.82 -12.36
C GLU A 499 -5.58 -6.04 -12.28
N ILE A 500 -6.05 -7.24 -12.64
CA ILE A 500 -7.46 -7.63 -12.53
C ILE A 500 -7.97 -7.46 -11.10
N LYS A 501 -7.21 -7.91 -10.10
CA LYS A 501 -7.61 -7.79 -8.71
C LYS A 501 -7.60 -6.34 -8.21
N MET A 502 -6.62 -5.54 -8.63
CA MET A 502 -6.60 -4.10 -8.33
C MET A 502 -7.87 -3.43 -8.86
N TYR A 503 -8.20 -3.65 -10.13
CA TYR A 503 -9.42 -3.13 -10.76
C TYR A 503 -10.68 -3.57 -10.00
N LEU A 504 -10.83 -4.85 -9.69
CA LEU A 504 -12.00 -5.40 -9.01
C LEU A 504 -12.17 -4.92 -7.56
N THR A 505 -11.08 -4.52 -6.91
CA THR A 505 -11.12 -4.00 -5.53
C THR A 505 -11.42 -2.50 -5.45
N GLU A 506 -11.60 -1.81 -6.57
CA GLU A 506 -12.09 -0.44 -6.58
C GLU A 506 -13.60 -0.38 -6.27
N LYS A 507 -13.98 0.64 -5.47
CA LYS A 507 -15.38 0.80 -5.00
C LYS A 507 -16.41 1.00 -6.13
N HIS A 508 -15.98 1.22 -7.36
CA HIS A 508 -16.83 1.58 -8.49
C HIS A 508 -17.01 0.46 -9.52
N CYS A 509 -16.33 -0.67 -9.36
CA CYS A 509 -16.42 -1.80 -10.28
C CYS A 509 -17.51 -2.79 -9.85
N THR A 510 -18.79 -2.46 -10.10
CA THR A 510 -19.92 -3.36 -9.83
C THR A 510 -20.60 -3.91 -11.08
N LYS A 511 -20.12 -3.59 -12.28
CA LYS A 511 -20.71 -4.11 -13.52
C LYS A 511 -19.71 -5.00 -14.24
N PHE A 512 -19.99 -6.28 -14.24
CA PHE A 512 -19.50 -7.22 -15.26
C PHE A 512 -20.44 -7.07 -16.46
N GLU A 513 -19.95 -6.59 -17.56
CA GLU A 513 -20.65 -6.66 -18.86
C GLU A 513 -20.64 -8.07 -19.46
#